data_b2f2d789c4cbf1e2667e1b3e99df7cea
#
_entry.id   b2f2d789c4cbf1e2667e1b3e99df7cea
#
_cell.length_a   1.000
_cell.length_b   1.000
_cell.length_c   1.000
_cell.angle_alpha   90.00
_cell.angle_beta   90.00
_cell.angle_gamma   90.00
#
_symmetry.space_group_name_H-M   'P 1'
#
loop_
_entity.id
_entity.type
_entity.pdbx_description
1 polymer ?
#
loop_
_entity_poly.entity_id
_entity_poly.type
_entity_poly.pdbx_seq_one_letter_code
_entity_poly.pdbx_strand_id
1 'polypeptide(L)'
;MKSETDKEQLILKAAEEEFLEKGYNGAKTTSIAQKAGVTHAMLHYYYRTKEKLFELVFRNKVRLIADSLKYILDENNNFEDAIANFIHVHFEFLKKNPRLVNFVYNEVYSNKENLDILHRSIFPIIQEVLNKLNSLIETEVKKETIKPVNPLQLILNILSVNIMTFIFYPIMIQYSENKSSAYYKQMLKEREESNIQFILNSIRK
;
A
#
# COMPACT_ATOMS: atom_id res chain seq x y z
N MET A 1 29.98 -18.38 9.56
CA MET A 1 28.79 -18.30 10.48
C MET A 1 28.06 -17.02 10.15
N LYS A 2 26.73 -17.07 9.87
CA LYS A 2 25.92 -15.86 9.70
C LYS A 2 25.90 -15.09 11.01
N SER A 3 26.02 -13.76 10.96
CA SER A 3 26.00 -12.90 12.16
C SER A 3 24.63 -13.00 12.86
N GLU A 4 24.55 -12.58 14.12
CA GLU A 4 23.25 -12.54 14.84
C GLU A 4 22.25 -11.64 14.13
N THR A 5 22.67 -10.48 13.63
CA THR A 5 21.87 -9.54 12.85
C THR A 5 21.33 -10.18 11.56
N ASP A 6 22.12 -11.04 10.89
CA ASP A 6 21.65 -11.76 9.68
C ASP A 6 20.51 -12.71 10.00
N LYS A 7 20.54 -13.38 11.15
CA LYS A 7 19.49 -14.35 11.54
C LYS A 7 18.19 -13.66 11.91
N GLU A 8 18.27 -12.53 12.61
CA GLU A 8 17.10 -11.71 12.95
C GLU A 8 16.40 -11.22 11.68
N GLN A 9 17.14 -10.71 10.70
CA GLN A 9 16.59 -10.26 9.41
C GLN A 9 15.97 -11.42 8.61
N LEU A 10 16.59 -12.60 8.62
CA LEU A 10 16.04 -13.80 7.96
C LEU A 10 14.71 -14.23 8.57
N ILE A 11 14.60 -14.21 9.91
CA ILE A 11 13.33 -14.50 10.60
C ILE A 11 12.28 -13.47 10.23
N LEU A 12 12.61 -12.17 10.26
CA LEU A 12 11.68 -11.10 9.92
C LEU A 12 11.16 -11.24 8.48
N LYS A 13 12.05 -11.50 7.52
CA LYS A 13 11.66 -11.72 6.12
C LYS A 13 10.75 -12.94 5.94
N ALA A 14 11.08 -14.06 6.59
CA ALA A 14 10.25 -15.26 6.54
C ALA A 14 8.88 -15.03 7.21
N ALA A 15 8.85 -14.24 8.29
CA ALA A 15 7.62 -13.84 8.95
C ALA A 15 6.74 -12.95 8.07
N GLU A 16 7.33 -11.97 7.36
CA GLU A 16 6.62 -11.15 6.39
C GLU A 16 5.92 -12.01 5.33
N GLU A 17 6.63 -12.95 4.73
CA GLU A 17 6.07 -13.86 3.73
C GLU A 17 4.91 -14.70 4.30
N GLU A 18 5.09 -15.29 5.48
CA GLU A 18 4.10 -16.15 6.11
C GLU A 18 2.85 -15.36 6.52
N PHE A 19 3.01 -14.15 7.11
CA PHE A 19 1.88 -13.32 7.52
C PHE A 19 1.15 -12.71 6.32
N LEU A 20 1.85 -12.26 5.28
CA LEU A 20 1.23 -11.76 4.05
C LEU A 20 0.43 -12.83 3.30
N GLU A 21 0.84 -14.10 3.42
CA GLU A 21 0.18 -15.22 2.77
C GLU A 21 -1.03 -15.73 3.56
N LYS A 22 -0.90 -15.86 4.90
CA LYS A 22 -1.85 -16.60 5.75
C LYS A 22 -2.55 -15.76 6.80
N GLY A 23 -2.23 -14.47 6.89
CA GLY A 23 -2.68 -13.59 7.98
C GLY A 23 -2.13 -14.00 9.34
N TYR A 24 -2.49 -13.24 10.38
CA TYR A 24 -2.06 -13.56 11.75
C TYR A 24 -2.52 -14.96 12.18
N ASN A 25 -3.80 -15.28 12.02
CA ASN A 25 -4.37 -16.52 12.53
C ASN A 25 -3.83 -17.78 11.86
N GLY A 26 -3.62 -17.74 10.53
CA GLY A 26 -3.15 -18.88 9.74
C GLY A 26 -1.63 -19.12 9.79
N ALA A 27 -0.84 -18.11 10.16
CA ALA A 27 0.61 -18.21 10.22
C ALA A 27 1.09 -19.08 11.39
N LYS A 28 2.17 -19.85 11.16
CA LYS A 28 2.79 -20.72 12.17
C LYS A 28 4.25 -20.36 12.40
N THR A 29 4.64 -20.15 13.68
CA THR A 29 6.05 -19.83 14.04
C THR A 29 7.03 -20.95 13.65
N THR A 30 6.58 -22.20 13.63
CA THR A 30 7.37 -23.34 13.13
C THR A 30 7.67 -23.23 11.62
N SER A 31 6.68 -22.79 10.81
CA SER A 31 6.85 -22.54 9.38
C SER A 31 7.81 -21.38 9.14
N ILE A 32 7.68 -20.29 9.92
CA ILE A 32 8.58 -19.13 9.85
C ILE A 32 10.02 -19.54 10.17
N ALA A 33 10.25 -20.30 11.24
CA ALA A 33 11.59 -20.78 11.61
C ALA A 33 12.20 -21.65 10.51
N GLN A 34 11.41 -22.55 9.94
CA GLN A 34 11.84 -23.42 8.82
C GLN A 34 12.24 -22.59 7.58
N LYS A 35 11.40 -21.63 7.17
CA LYS A 35 11.70 -20.74 6.02
C LYS A 35 12.94 -19.88 6.26
N ALA A 36 13.15 -19.43 7.50
CA ALA A 36 14.32 -18.65 7.90
C ALA A 36 15.61 -19.46 8.01
N GLY A 37 15.52 -20.79 8.02
CA GLY A 37 16.66 -21.68 8.24
C GLY A 37 17.22 -21.61 9.66
N VAL A 38 16.35 -21.38 10.65
CA VAL A 38 16.70 -21.32 12.08
C VAL A 38 15.89 -22.32 12.89
N THR A 39 16.34 -22.61 14.13
CA THR A 39 15.54 -23.43 15.04
C THR A 39 14.39 -22.63 15.62
N HIS A 40 13.30 -23.31 16.01
CA HIS A 40 12.17 -22.67 16.67
C HIS A 40 12.57 -21.97 17.98
N ALA A 41 13.53 -22.54 18.72
CA ALA A 41 14.09 -21.92 19.91
C ALA A 41 14.79 -20.58 19.60
N MET A 42 15.50 -20.50 18.47
CA MET A 42 16.12 -19.24 18.05
C MET A 42 15.07 -18.18 17.69
N LEU A 43 14.00 -18.54 17.01
CA LEU A 43 12.91 -17.60 16.73
C LEU A 43 12.34 -17.04 18.02
N HIS A 44 12.06 -17.88 19.04
CA HIS A 44 11.58 -17.46 20.34
C HIS A 44 12.60 -16.61 21.13
N TYR A 45 13.88 -16.87 20.94
CA TYR A 45 14.93 -16.05 21.56
C TYR A 45 14.87 -14.59 21.05
N TYR A 46 14.71 -14.39 19.72
CA TYR A 46 14.66 -13.05 19.13
C TYR A 46 13.34 -12.33 19.35
N TYR A 47 12.22 -13.01 19.17
CA TYR A 47 10.91 -12.34 19.10
C TYR A 47 9.94 -12.73 20.21
N ARG A 48 10.31 -13.65 21.07
CA ARG A 48 9.57 -14.14 22.23
C ARG A 48 8.20 -14.72 21.93
N THR A 49 7.31 -13.97 21.25
CA THR A 49 5.95 -14.40 20.92
C THR A 49 5.60 -14.12 19.47
N LYS A 50 4.60 -14.83 18.93
CA LYS A 50 4.06 -14.61 17.60
C LYS A 50 3.48 -13.19 17.46
N GLU A 51 2.84 -12.70 18.52
CA GLU A 51 2.22 -11.37 18.56
C GLU A 51 3.26 -10.26 18.35
N LYS A 52 4.38 -10.32 19.08
CA LYS A 52 5.47 -9.33 18.92
C LYS A 52 6.10 -9.35 17.53
N LEU A 53 6.32 -10.54 16.98
CA LEU A 53 6.82 -10.69 15.62
C LEU A 53 5.83 -10.13 14.60
N PHE A 54 4.55 -10.43 14.76
CA PHE A 54 3.48 -9.92 13.91
C PHE A 54 3.37 -8.39 13.99
N GLU A 55 3.34 -7.83 15.20
CA GLU A 55 3.26 -6.39 15.42
C GLU A 55 4.39 -5.65 14.68
N LEU A 56 5.62 -6.18 14.75
CA LEU A 56 6.75 -5.60 14.03
C LEU A 56 6.55 -5.65 12.52
N VAL A 57 6.13 -6.80 11.98
CA VAL A 57 5.82 -6.95 10.55
C VAL A 57 4.71 -6.00 10.14
N PHE A 58 3.63 -5.93 10.90
CA PHE A 58 2.49 -5.06 10.59
C PHE A 58 2.90 -3.58 10.58
N ARG A 59 3.64 -3.11 11.60
CA ARG A 59 4.19 -1.74 11.66
C ARG A 59 5.08 -1.43 10.46
N ASN A 60 5.95 -2.35 10.05
CA ASN A 60 6.80 -2.16 8.89
C ASN A 60 5.97 -2.03 7.60
N LYS A 61 4.90 -2.82 7.45
CA LYS A 61 4.01 -2.73 6.28
C LYS A 61 3.19 -1.45 6.26
N VAL A 62 2.69 -1.01 7.41
CA VAL A 62 2.00 0.28 7.55
C VAL A 62 2.95 1.44 7.24
N ARG A 63 4.19 1.39 7.74
CA ARG A 63 5.21 2.40 7.42
C ARG A 63 5.53 2.46 5.92
N LEU A 64 5.63 1.32 5.26
CA LEU A 64 5.84 1.26 3.81
C LEU A 64 4.72 1.97 3.04
N ILE A 65 3.45 1.78 3.47
CA ILE A 65 2.30 2.51 2.92
C ILE A 65 2.44 4.02 3.20
N ALA A 66 2.72 4.38 4.44
CA ALA A 66 2.88 5.76 4.86
C ALA A 66 3.97 6.49 4.05
N ASP A 67 5.12 5.83 3.86
CA ASP A 67 6.21 6.38 3.06
C ASP A 67 5.83 6.54 1.58
N SER A 68 5.02 5.65 1.00
CA SER A 68 4.52 5.79 -0.37
C SER A 68 3.59 7.00 -0.56
N LEU A 69 2.97 7.48 0.51
CA LEU A 69 2.09 8.65 0.46
C LEU A 69 2.83 9.99 0.60
N LYS A 70 4.07 10.01 1.10
CA LYS A 70 4.85 11.25 1.29
C LYS A 70 5.26 11.93 -0.02
N TYR A 71 5.43 11.17 -1.09
CA TYR A 71 5.91 11.67 -2.38
C TYR A 71 4.81 12.28 -3.26
N ILE A 72 3.62 12.50 -2.69
CA ILE A 72 2.40 12.86 -3.44
C ILE A 72 2.48 14.25 -4.09
N LEU A 73 3.23 15.18 -3.50
CA LEU A 73 3.16 16.59 -3.90
C LEU A 73 4.57 17.17 -4.04
N ASP A 74 5.20 16.92 -5.19
CA ASP A 74 6.40 17.67 -5.57
C ASP A 74 5.99 19.08 -6.04
N GLU A 75 6.60 20.11 -5.48
CA GLU A 75 6.25 21.52 -5.71
C GLU A 75 6.64 22.04 -7.11
N ASN A 76 7.41 21.26 -7.85
CA ASN A 76 7.96 21.67 -9.15
C ASN A 76 7.06 21.34 -10.34
N ASN A 77 5.97 20.60 -10.15
CA ASN A 77 5.06 20.19 -11.21
C ASN A 77 3.81 21.07 -11.27
N ASN A 78 3.19 21.23 -12.43
CA ASN A 78 1.84 21.78 -12.49
C ASN A 78 0.84 20.83 -11.77
N PHE A 79 -0.32 21.34 -11.43
CA PHE A 79 -1.31 20.61 -10.62
C PHE A 79 -1.73 19.26 -11.26
N GLU A 80 -2.02 19.25 -12.57
CA GLU A 80 -2.43 18.01 -13.25
C GLU A 80 -1.32 16.97 -13.27
N ASP A 81 -0.07 17.39 -13.52
CA ASP A 81 1.09 16.50 -13.50
C ASP A 81 1.34 15.96 -12.07
N ALA A 82 1.14 16.78 -11.04
CA ALA A 82 1.26 16.33 -9.66
C ALA A 82 0.21 15.26 -9.31
N ILE A 83 -1.05 15.45 -9.73
CA ILE A 83 -2.12 14.45 -9.56
C ILE A 83 -1.83 13.18 -10.36
N ALA A 84 -1.42 13.31 -11.63
CA ALA A 84 -1.07 12.16 -12.47
C ALA A 84 0.10 11.36 -11.87
N ASN A 85 1.14 12.05 -11.41
CA ASN A 85 2.28 11.43 -10.75
C ASN A 85 1.89 10.72 -9.45
N PHE A 86 1.02 11.31 -8.64
CA PHE A 86 0.49 10.64 -7.44
C PHE A 86 -0.22 9.33 -7.80
N ILE A 87 -1.12 9.35 -8.78
CA ILE A 87 -1.82 8.15 -9.23
C ILE A 87 -0.82 7.09 -9.69
N HIS A 88 0.17 7.48 -10.49
CA HIS A 88 1.24 6.61 -11.00
C HIS A 88 2.06 5.98 -9.85
N VAL A 89 2.62 6.80 -8.97
CA VAL A 89 3.48 6.31 -7.87
C VAL A 89 2.70 5.36 -6.94
N HIS A 90 1.46 5.72 -6.60
CA HIS A 90 0.59 4.86 -5.79
C HIS A 90 0.23 3.55 -6.51
N PHE A 91 -0.07 3.61 -7.82
CA PHE A 91 -0.36 2.42 -8.63
C PHE A 91 0.84 1.47 -8.72
N GLU A 92 2.02 2.00 -9.01
CA GLU A 92 3.27 1.22 -9.05
C GLU A 92 3.64 0.62 -7.68
N PHE A 93 3.35 1.35 -6.59
CA PHE A 93 3.51 0.83 -5.24
C PHE A 93 2.61 -0.41 -5.00
N LEU A 94 1.33 -0.32 -5.36
CA LEU A 94 0.39 -1.44 -5.22
C LEU A 94 0.77 -2.62 -6.11
N LYS A 95 1.21 -2.36 -7.33
CA LYS A 95 1.69 -3.37 -8.29
C LYS A 95 2.91 -4.16 -7.76
N LYS A 96 3.82 -3.48 -7.06
CA LYS A 96 4.95 -4.11 -6.38
C LYS A 96 4.57 -4.85 -5.10
N ASN A 97 3.43 -4.51 -4.49
CA ASN A 97 2.98 -5.04 -3.20
C ASN A 97 1.53 -5.59 -3.25
N PRO A 98 1.19 -6.50 -4.19
CA PRO A 98 -0.21 -6.86 -4.47
C PRO A 98 -0.93 -7.54 -3.29
N ARG A 99 -0.18 -8.19 -2.38
CA ARG A 99 -0.77 -8.85 -1.19
C ARG A 99 -0.98 -7.89 -0.02
N LEU A 100 -0.35 -6.70 -0.06
CA LEU A 100 -0.33 -5.77 1.07
C LEU A 100 -1.72 -5.20 1.37
N VAL A 101 -2.49 -4.88 0.34
CA VAL A 101 -3.85 -4.33 0.47
C VAL A 101 -4.74 -5.30 1.24
N ASN A 102 -4.81 -6.54 0.79
CA ASN A 102 -5.64 -7.56 1.44
C ASN A 102 -5.16 -7.87 2.86
N PHE A 103 -3.84 -7.92 3.06
CA PHE A 103 -3.26 -8.14 4.38
C PHE A 103 -3.66 -7.04 5.36
N VAL A 104 -3.43 -5.77 5.02
CA VAL A 104 -3.77 -4.65 5.92
C VAL A 104 -5.27 -4.57 6.16
N TYR A 105 -6.08 -4.72 5.11
CA TYR A 105 -7.54 -4.72 5.23
C TYR A 105 -8.01 -5.79 6.23
N ASN A 106 -7.62 -7.03 6.04
CA ASN A 106 -8.04 -8.14 6.91
C ASN A 106 -7.58 -7.96 8.36
N GLU A 107 -6.33 -7.54 8.56
CA GLU A 107 -5.77 -7.40 9.90
C GLU A 107 -6.34 -6.20 10.67
N VAL A 108 -6.65 -5.10 9.98
CA VAL A 108 -7.27 -3.92 10.59
C VAL A 108 -8.70 -4.21 11.04
N TYR A 109 -9.48 -4.94 10.23
CA TYR A 109 -10.85 -5.31 10.61
C TYR A 109 -10.91 -6.41 11.68
N SER A 110 -9.87 -7.21 11.81
CA SER A 110 -9.81 -8.32 12.76
C SER A 110 -9.30 -7.90 14.14
N ASN A 111 -8.59 -6.77 14.25
CA ASN A 111 -7.96 -6.35 15.51
C ASN A 111 -7.92 -4.81 15.63
N LYS A 112 -8.52 -4.30 16.71
CA LYS A 112 -8.57 -2.86 17.03
C LYS A 112 -7.18 -2.25 17.23
N GLU A 113 -6.22 -2.98 17.79
CA GLU A 113 -4.85 -2.48 17.96
C GLU A 113 -4.18 -2.22 16.60
N ASN A 114 -4.45 -3.05 15.60
CA ASN A 114 -3.95 -2.84 14.24
C ASN A 114 -4.56 -1.58 13.60
N LEU A 115 -5.84 -1.31 13.87
CA LEU A 115 -6.47 -0.05 13.45
C LEU A 115 -5.79 1.16 14.10
N ASP A 116 -5.47 1.09 15.38
CA ASP A 116 -4.78 2.17 16.09
C ASP A 116 -3.34 2.39 15.55
N ILE A 117 -2.63 1.32 15.23
CA ILE A 117 -1.30 1.39 14.60
C ILE A 117 -1.41 2.08 13.23
N LEU A 118 -2.37 1.67 12.41
CA LEU A 118 -2.62 2.26 11.09
C LEU A 118 -2.94 3.75 11.22
N HIS A 119 -3.89 4.09 12.09
CA HIS A 119 -4.31 5.47 12.32
C HIS A 119 -3.14 6.36 12.74
N ARG A 120 -2.39 5.98 13.78
CA ARG A 120 -1.25 6.77 14.29
C ARG A 120 -0.14 6.94 13.26
N SER A 121 0.04 5.98 12.37
CA SER A 121 1.12 6.01 11.38
C SER A 121 0.74 6.79 10.11
N ILE A 122 -0.51 6.73 9.68
CA ILE A 122 -0.95 7.30 8.40
C ILE A 122 -1.65 8.64 8.58
N PHE A 123 -2.40 8.84 9.65
CA PHE A 123 -3.22 10.04 9.84
C PHE A 123 -2.43 11.36 9.77
N PRO A 124 -1.24 11.50 10.42
CA PRO A 124 -0.45 12.74 10.31
C PRO A 124 -0.03 13.04 8.87
N ILE A 125 0.31 12.00 8.09
CA ILE A 125 0.72 12.15 6.68
C ILE A 125 -0.47 12.58 5.83
N ILE A 126 -1.64 11.98 6.05
CA ILE A 126 -2.87 12.37 5.35
C ILE A 126 -3.21 13.85 5.64
N GLN A 127 -3.07 14.31 6.88
CA GLN A 127 -3.33 15.70 7.23
C GLN A 127 -2.41 16.66 6.49
N GLU A 128 -1.11 16.36 6.43
CA GLU A 128 -0.14 17.15 5.68
C GLU A 128 -0.48 17.20 4.18
N VAL A 129 -0.79 16.05 3.60
CA VAL A 129 -1.18 15.93 2.19
C VAL A 129 -2.47 16.71 1.92
N LEU A 130 -3.48 16.61 2.78
CA LEU A 130 -4.75 17.33 2.64
C LEU A 130 -4.54 18.85 2.68
N ASN A 131 -3.73 19.35 3.61
CA ASN A 131 -3.45 20.78 3.73
C ASN A 131 -2.76 21.31 2.46
N LYS A 132 -1.76 20.59 1.97
CA LYS A 132 -1.04 20.96 0.75
C LYS A 132 -1.93 20.90 -0.49
N LEU A 133 -2.71 19.83 -0.62
CA LEU A 133 -3.65 19.67 -1.72
C LEU A 133 -4.73 20.77 -1.71
N ASN A 134 -5.23 21.16 -0.54
CA ASN A 134 -6.20 22.24 -0.41
C ASN A 134 -5.67 23.57 -0.98
N SER A 135 -4.43 23.94 -0.62
CA SER A 135 -3.79 25.16 -1.12
C SER A 135 -3.61 25.14 -2.65
N LEU A 136 -3.24 23.98 -3.20
CA LEU A 136 -3.10 23.81 -4.65
C LEU A 136 -4.46 23.91 -5.36
N ILE A 137 -5.49 23.25 -4.85
CA ILE A 137 -6.86 23.31 -5.40
C ILE A 137 -7.38 24.75 -5.38
N GLU A 138 -7.25 25.47 -4.26
CA GLU A 138 -7.70 26.87 -4.17
C GLU A 138 -7.01 27.77 -5.21
N THR A 139 -5.72 27.54 -5.46
CA THR A 139 -4.96 28.25 -6.46
C THR A 139 -5.48 27.98 -7.87
N GLU A 140 -5.70 26.72 -8.22
CA GLU A 140 -6.15 26.33 -9.56
C GLU A 140 -7.63 26.70 -9.81
N VAL A 141 -8.48 26.67 -8.78
CA VAL A 141 -9.86 27.16 -8.87
C VAL A 141 -9.89 28.66 -9.15
N LYS A 142 -9.02 29.47 -8.49
CA LYS A 142 -8.89 30.90 -8.76
C LYS A 142 -8.40 31.21 -10.19
N LYS A 143 -7.56 30.32 -10.75
CA LYS A 143 -7.12 30.41 -12.17
C LYS A 143 -8.17 29.88 -13.15
N GLU A 144 -9.27 29.36 -12.66
CA GLU A 144 -10.37 28.75 -13.44
C GLU A 144 -9.94 27.51 -14.27
N THR A 145 -8.86 26.84 -13.92
CA THR A 145 -8.35 25.64 -14.60
C THR A 145 -9.11 24.38 -14.19
N ILE A 146 -9.58 24.32 -12.95
CA ILE A 146 -10.32 23.18 -12.41
C ILE A 146 -11.64 23.60 -11.75
N LYS A 147 -12.55 22.64 -11.57
CA LYS A 147 -13.74 22.79 -10.73
C LYS A 147 -13.38 22.76 -9.25
N PRO A 148 -14.16 23.43 -8.37
CA PRO A 148 -14.04 23.23 -6.94
C PRO A 148 -14.19 21.74 -6.59
N VAL A 149 -13.22 21.18 -5.87
CA VAL A 149 -13.22 19.79 -5.43
C VAL A 149 -12.77 19.71 -3.97
N ASN A 150 -13.41 18.85 -3.19
CA ASN A 150 -12.99 18.59 -1.81
C ASN A 150 -11.70 17.74 -1.83
N PRO A 151 -10.61 18.18 -1.16
CA PRO A 151 -9.32 17.47 -1.17
C PRO A 151 -9.42 16.02 -0.67
N LEU A 152 -10.21 15.76 0.39
CA LEU A 152 -10.40 14.42 0.93
C LEU A 152 -11.12 13.51 -0.08
N GLN A 153 -12.17 14.03 -0.76
CA GLN A 153 -12.88 13.27 -1.77
C GLN A 153 -11.98 12.95 -2.97
N LEU A 154 -11.12 13.89 -3.38
CA LEU A 154 -10.16 13.65 -4.45
C LEU A 154 -9.17 12.54 -4.09
N ILE A 155 -8.59 12.58 -2.88
CA ILE A 155 -7.71 11.50 -2.39
C ILE A 155 -8.45 10.17 -2.34
N LEU A 156 -9.66 10.13 -1.77
CA LEU A 156 -10.45 8.90 -1.69
C LEU A 156 -10.77 8.33 -3.07
N ASN A 157 -11.09 9.16 -4.06
CA ASN A 157 -11.32 8.73 -5.43
C ASN A 157 -10.05 8.10 -6.03
N ILE A 158 -8.89 8.76 -5.88
CA ILE A 158 -7.60 8.24 -6.37
C ILE A 158 -7.26 6.89 -5.73
N LEU A 159 -7.32 6.83 -4.39
CA LEU A 159 -7.03 5.60 -3.66
C LEU A 159 -7.99 4.47 -4.07
N SER A 160 -9.29 4.77 -4.19
CA SER A 160 -10.31 3.78 -4.54
C SER A 160 -10.08 3.17 -5.91
N VAL A 161 -9.88 3.97 -6.97
CA VAL A 161 -9.68 3.44 -8.33
C VAL A 161 -8.39 2.61 -8.44
N ASN A 162 -7.34 3.00 -7.72
CA ASN A 162 -6.08 2.25 -7.72
C ASN A 162 -6.19 0.96 -6.89
N ILE A 163 -6.68 1.02 -5.65
CA ILE A 163 -6.78 -0.12 -4.72
C ILE A 163 -7.72 -1.19 -5.29
N MET A 164 -8.89 -0.80 -5.78
CA MET A 164 -9.86 -1.74 -6.33
C MET A 164 -9.34 -2.51 -7.54
N THR A 165 -8.44 -1.90 -8.32
CA THR A 165 -7.75 -2.62 -9.40
C THR A 165 -7.06 -3.88 -8.87
N PHE A 166 -6.31 -3.79 -7.77
CA PHE A 166 -5.54 -4.92 -7.22
C PHE A 166 -6.37 -5.89 -6.38
N ILE A 167 -7.54 -5.47 -5.88
CA ILE A 167 -8.50 -6.36 -5.22
C ILE A 167 -9.22 -7.24 -6.25
N PHE A 168 -9.74 -6.65 -7.34
CA PHE A 168 -10.47 -7.39 -8.37
C PHE A 168 -9.59 -8.09 -9.39
N TYR A 169 -8.36 -7.65 -9.55
CA TYR A 169 -7.43 -8.17 -10.51
C TYR A 169 -7.25 -9.70 -10.47
N PRO A 170 -7.01 -10.37 -9.32
CA PRO A 170 -6.90 -11.81 -9.26
C PRO A 170 -8.15 -12.54 -9.76
N ILE A 171 -9.34 -11.95 -9.51
CA ILE A 171 -10.62 -12.50 -9.95
C ILE A 171 -10.73 -12.40 -11.46
N MET A 172 -10.45 -11.23 -12.02
CA MET A 172 -10.55 -11.00 -13.47
C MET A 172 -9.63 -11.92 -14.27
N ILE A 173 -8.42 -12.18 -13.74
CA ILE A 173 -7.50 -13.12 -14.38
C ILE A 173 -8.03 -14.54 -14.43
N GLN A 174 -8.60 -15.00 -13.33
CA GLN A 174 -9.10 -16.36 -13.24
C GLN A 174 -10.14 -16.64 -14.33
N TYR A 175 -10.91 -15.60 -14.72
CA TYR A 175 -11.95 -15.67 -15.74
C TYR A 175 -11.51 -15.21 -17.13
N SER A 176 -10.27 -14.71 -17.28
CA SER A 176 -9.74 -14.33 -18.59
C SER A 176 -9.35 -15.55 -19.42
N GLU A 177 -9.70 -15.56 -20.69
CA GLU A 177 -9.25 -16.56 -21.67
C GLU A 177 -7.74 -16.47 -21.88
N ASN A 178 -7.16 -15.27 -21.83
CA ASN A 178 -5.75 -15.02 -21.99
C ASN A 178 -5.07 -14.84 -20.63
N LYS A 179 -4.34 -15.88 -20.19
CA LYS A 179 -3.59 -15.89 -18.93
C LYS A 179 -2.11 -15.54 -19.08
N SER A 180 -1.69 -14.96 -20.20
CA SER A 180 -0.28 -14.65 -20.42
C SER A 180 0.18 -13.48 -19.56
N SER A 181 1.44 -13.53 -19.12
CA SER A 181 2.06 -12.43 -18.35
C SER A 181 2.12 -11.12 -19.16
N ALA A 182 2.20 -11.20 -20.48
CA ALA A 182 2.21 -10.03 -21.36
C ALA A 182 0.84 -9.32 -21.40
N TYR A 183 -0.25 -10.08 -21.55
CA TYR A 183 -1.62 -9.57 -21.48
C TYR A 183 -1.87 -8.84 -20.16
N TYR A 184 -1.38 -9.40 -19.12
CA TYR A 184 -1.44 -8.89 -17.77
C TYR A 184 -0.79 -7.54 -17.58
N LYS A 185 0.45 -7.42 -18.03
CA LYS A 185 1.21 -6.16 -17.98
C LYS A 185 0.52 -5.08 -18.78
N GLN A 186 0.01 -5.44 -19.97
CA GLN A 186 -0.71 -4.51 -20.83
C GLN A 186 -1.99 -4.00 -20.17
N MET A 187 -2.79 -4.90 -19.60
CA MET A 187 -4.04 -4.54 -18.91
C MET A 187 -3.80 -3.60 -17.71
N LEU A 188 -2.75 -3.84 -16.92
CA LEU A 188 -2.40 -2.93 -15.82
C LEU A 188 -1.98 -1.56 -16.33
N LYS A 189 -1.21 -1.50 -17.41
CA LYS A 189 -0.81 -0.23 -18.02
C LYS A 189 -2.04 0.56 -18.51
N GLU A 190 -2.92 -0.06 -19.26
CA GLU A 190 -4.17 0.55 -19.74
C GLU A 190 -5.05 1.02 -18.58
N ARG A 191 -5.11 0.24 -17.50
CA ARG A 191 -5.88 0.60 -16.30
C ARG A 191 -5.30 1.80 -15.59
N GLU A 192 -3.99 1.89 -15.48
CA GLU A 192 -3.31 3.04 -14.88
C GLU A 192 -3.58 4.31 -15.69
N GLU A 193 -3.41 4.27 -17.01
CA GLU A 193 -3.70 5.37 -17.91
C GLU A 193 -5.19 5.80 -17.81
N SER A 194 -6.11 4.84 -17.76
CA SER A 194 -7.54 5.08 -17.56
C SER A 194 -7.84 5.73 -16.22
N ASN A 195 -7.20 5.30 -15.12
CA ASN A 195 -7.37 5.90 -13.80
C ASN A 195 -6.94 7.37 -13.79
N ILE A 196 -5.78 7.67 -14.39
CA ILE A 196 -5.27 9.05 -14.52
C ILE A 196 -6.29 9.91 -15.28
N GLN A 197 -6.72 9.47 -16.45
CA GLN A 197 -7.66 10.24 -17.27
C GLN A 197 -9.02 10.42 -16.57
N PHE A 198 -9.52 9.38 -15.91
CA PHE A 198 -10.78 9.43 -15.15
C PHE A 198 -10.74 10.50 -14.06
N ILE A 199 -9.69 10.52 -13.25
CA ILE A 199 -9.52 11.49 -12.18
C ILE A 199 -9.35 12.91 -12.73
N LEU A 200 -8.45 13.10 -13.72
CA LEU A 200 -8.22 14.43 -14.31
C LEU A 200 -9.49 14.98 -14.96
N ASN A 201 -10.22 14.18 -15.72
CA ASN A 201 -11.47 14.60 -16.34
C ASN A 201 -12.57 14.94 -15.32
N SER A 202 -12.55 14.32 -14.14
CA SER A 202 -13.52 14.62 -13.06
C SER A 202 -13.33 16.01 -12.46
N ILE A 203 -12.11 16.57 -12.51
CA ILE A 203 -11.77 17.87 -11.90
C ILE A 203 -11.61 19.00 -12.90
N ARG A 204 -11.35 18.73 -14.18
CA ARG A 204 -11.27 19.76 -15.24
C ARG A 204 -12.59 20.49 -15.42
N LYS A 205 -12.48 21.77 -15.80
CA LYS A 205 -13.63 22.60 -16.19
C LYS A 205 -14.22 22.18 -17.53
#